data_e5a6b1654bdb33597a308a385984edae
#
_entry.id   e5a6b1654bdb33597a308a385984edae
#
_cell.length_a   1.000
_cell.length_b   1.000
_cell.length_c   1.000
_cell.angle_alpha   90.00
_cell.angle_beta   90.00
_cell.angle_gamma   90.00
#
_symmetry.space_group_name_H-M   'P 1'
#
loop_
_entity.id
_entity.type
_entity.pdbx_description
1 polymer ?
#
loop_
_entity_poly.entity_id
_entity_poly.type
_entity_poly.pdbx_seq_one_letter_code
_entity_poly.pdbx_strand_id
1 'polypeptide(L)'
;MKQQRGYPQVTVTPKAERGLAGGHPWVYDTEVADAQPAENGALVDVVSAKGRYLGTGLLSQHSKIRVRLISRNANDTFDTAFWRRRVEYAWAYRKTVLEPADLTACRVIFGEADQFPGLTVDRFHDILVTQTLSVGMEKLKSVLFPLLAEVLRADGQTIAGIYERNDEALRAKEGLEQNKGWFDLPGETHPASTQTEICENGVFYHVDFENGQKTGFFLDQKYNRRAVARLAAGHTVLDCFTHTGSFALNAAKGGAARVTAADISADAIAMAQRNAARNGLDNMDFLCEDTFALLPRLEKEGHPYDFI
;
A
#
# COMPACT_ATOMS: atom_id res chain seq x y z
N MET A 1 -34.38 2.98 -24.84
CA MET A 1 -34.65 3.67 -23.56
C MET A 1 -33.38 3.62 -22.75
N LYS A 2 -32.88 4.74 -22.19
CA LYS A 2 -31.79 4.72 -21.22
C LYS A 2 -32.28 3.95 -20.00
N GLN A 3 -31.60 2.86 -19.64
CA GLN A 3 -31.90 2.11 -18.43
C GLN A 3 -31.78 3.08 -17.25
N GLN A 4 -32.86 3.26 -16.50
CA GLN A 4 -32.84 4.11 -15.31
C GLN A 4 -31.99 3.41 -14.27
N ARG A 5 -30.83 3.99 -13.93
CA ARG A 5 -29.93 3.47 -12.92
C ARG A 5 -30.56 3.70 -11.54
N GLY A 6 -30.53 2.68 -10.69
CA GLY A 6 -31.18 2.74 -9.36
C GLY A 6 -30.34 3.42 -8.28
N TYR A 7 -29.23 4.08 -8.63
CA TYR A 7 -28.36 4.73 -7.64
C TYR A 7 -28.80 6.17 -7.36
N PRO A 8 -28.76 6.65 -6.10
CA PRO A 8 -28.96 8.06 -5.78
C PRO A 8 -28.00 8.95 -6.57
N GLN A 9 -28.45 10.16 -6.92
CA GLN A 9 -27.66 11.08 -7.75
C GLN A 9 -27.01 12.17 -6.91
N VAL A 10 -25.76 12.49 -7.25
CA VAL A 10 -25.01 13.65 -6.78
C VAL A 10 -24.76 14.57 -7.96
N THR A 11 -25.39 15.74 -7.97
CA THR A 11 -25.20 16.76 -8.99
C THR A 11 -23.98 17.61 -8.65
N VAL A 12 -23.08 17.79 -9.60
CA VAL A 12 -21.83 18.52 -9.37
C VAL A 12 -21.79 19.87 -10.09
N THR A 13 -20.94 20.76 -9.58
CA THR A 13 -20.67 22.06 -10.18
C THR A 13 -19.96 21.93 -11.54
N PRO A 14 -20.02 22.97 -12.43
CA PRO A 14 -19.29 22.97 -13.70
C PRO A 14 -17.76 22.84 -13.54
N LYS A 15 -17.22 23.25 -12.39
CA LYS A 15 -15.80 23.07 -12.07
C LYS A 15 -15.46 21.60 -11.89
N ALA A 16 -16.22 20.87 -11.07
CA ALA A 16 -16.05 19.45 -10.87
C ALA A 16 -16.29 18.66 -12.17
N GLU A 17 -17.32 19.02 -12.95
CA GLU A 17 -17.58 18.39 -14.26
C GLU A 17 -16.34 18.46 -15.18
N ARG A 18 -15.64 19.59 -15.24
CA ARG A 18 -14.39 19.72 -16.01
C ARG A 18 -13.26 18.88 -15.43
N GLY A 19 -13.10 18.85 -14.09
CA GLY A 19 -12.11 18.04 -13.42
C GLY A 19 -12.31 16.54 -13.70
N LEU A 20 -13.55 16.08 -13.57
CA LEU A 20 -13.92 14.68 -13.84
C LEU A 20 -13.72 14.33 -15.32
N ALA A 21 -14.06 15.22 -16.25
CA ALA A 21 -13.80 15.02 -17.68
C ALA A 21 -12.29 14.92 -17.99
N GLY A 22 -11.46 15.64 -17.24
CA GLY A 22 -10.01 15.58 -17.32
C GLY A 22 -9.38 14.36 -16.61
N GLY A 23 -10.19 13.45 -16.04
CA GLY A 23 -9.69 12.23 -15.41
C GLY A 23 -9.61 12.26 -13.89
N HIS A 24 -9.88 13.40 -13.22
CA HIS A 24 -9.84 13.48 -11.76
C HIS A 24 -10.83 12.50 -11.11
N PRO A 25 -10.43 11.66 -10.14
CA PRO A 25 -11.30 10.61 -9.60
C PRO A 25 -12.17 11.05 -8.43
N TRP A 26 -12.06 12.29 -7.94
CA TRP A 26 -12.73 12.77 -6.73
C TRP A 26 -13.69 13.92 -7.01
N VAL A 27 -14.78 13.95 -6.25
CA VAL A 27 -15.66 15.11 -6.08
C VAL A 27 -15.49 15.60 -4.65
N TYR A 28 -15.11 16.85 -4.48
CA TYR A 28 -15.02 17.47 -3.17
C TYR A 28 -16.37 17.95 -2.65
N ASP A 29 -16.51 18.13 -1.34
CA ASP A 29 -17.73 18.62 -0.68
C ASP A 29 -18.20 19.97 -1.26
N THR A 30 -17.26 20.90 -1.52
CA THR A 30 -17.51 22.22 -2.12
C THR A 30 -17.91 22.15 -3.61
N GLU A 31 -17.81 21.00 -4.23
CA GLU A 31 -18.11 20.76 -5.64
C GLU A 31 -19.46 20.08 -5.85
N VAL A 32 -20.16 19.71 -4.77
CA VAL A 32 -21.52 19.18 -4.80
C VAL A 32 -22.49 20.34 -4.85
N ALA A 33 -23.33 20.37 -5.90
CA ALA A 33 -24.40 21.35 -6.06
C ALA A 33 -25.72 20.89 -5.44
N ASP A 34 -26.03 19.57 -5.56
CA ASP A 34 -27.22 18.92 -5.00
C ASP A 34 -26.93 17.42 -4.83
N ALA A 35 -27.60 16.78 -3.87
CA ALA A 35 -27.45 15.35 -3.63
C ALA A 35 -28.77 14.73 -3.14
N GLN A 36 -29.14 13.63 -3.75
CA GLN A 36 -30.25 12.81 -3.25
C GLN A 36 -29.82 12.09 -1.95
N PRO A 37 -30.76 11.80 -1.06
CA PRO A 37 -30.51 11.05 0.17
C PRO A 37 -29.86 9.68 -0.14
N ALA A 38 -28.76 9.40 0.54
CA ALA A 38 -28.03 8.14 0.42
C ALA A 38 -27.32 7.83 1.73
N GLU A 39 -27.11 6.55 2.02
CA GLU A 39 -26.32 6.13 3.16
C GLU A 39 -24.83 6.47 2.99
N ASN A 40 -24.15 6.71 4.11
CA ASN A 40 -22.69 6.84 4.10
C ASN A 40 -22.02 5.58 3.53
N GLY A 41 -21.14 5.71 2.56
CA GLY A 41 -20.49 4.58 1.86
C GLY A 41 -21.31 3.98 0.71
N ALA A 42 -22.50 4.49 0.43
CA ALA A 42 -23.33 4.00 -0.67
C ALA A 42 -22.74 4.34 -2.05
N LEU A 43 -23.14 3.54 -3.06
CA LEU A 43 -22.93 3.86 -4.46
C LEU A 43 -23.84 5.01 -4.87
N VAL A 44 -23.29 6.01 -5.55
CA VAL A 44 -24.02 7.15 -6.10
C VAL A 44 -23.59 7.43 -7.53
N ASP A 45 -24.55 7.84 -8.37
CA ASP A 45 -24.26 8.34 -9.72
C ASP A 45 -23.94 9.84 -9.65
N VAL A 46 -22.78 10.21 -10.18
CA VAL A 46 -22.37 11.61 -10.31
C VAL A 46 -22.87 12.14 -11.65
N VAL A 47 -23.61 13.26 -11.60
CA VAL A 47 -24.22 13.88 -12.78
C VAL A 47 -23.87 15.37 -12.87
N SER A 48 -23.81 15.91 -14.09
CA SER A 48 -23.70 17.34 -14.29
C SER A 48 -25.04 18.06 -13.99
N ALA A 49 -25.02 19.38 -13.87
CA ALA A 49 -26.23 20.21 -13.74
C ALA A 49 -27.26 20.00 -14.86
N LYS A 50 -26.86 19.46 -16.01
CA LYS A 50 -27.74 19.11 -17.13
C LYS A 50 -28.18 17.64 -17.13
N GLY A 51 -27.90 16.87 -16.05
CA GLY A 51 -28.27 15.47 -15.92
C GLY A 51 -27.36 14.52 -16.74
N ARG A 52 -26.20 14.97 -17.24
CA ARG A 52 -25.26 14.10 -17.94
C ARG A 52 -24.53 13.23 -16.91
N TYR A 53 -24.54 11.92 -17.11
CA TYR A 53 -23.76 10.98 -16.29
C TYR A 53 -22.26 11.24 -16.44
N LEU A 54 -21.54 11.30 -15.34
CA LEU A 54 -20.08 11.54 -15.27
C LEU A 54 -19.33 10.35 -14.67
N GLY A 55 -20.03 9.50 -13.91
CA GLY A 55 -19.44 8.32 -13.29
C GLY A 55 -20.28 7.85 -12.11
N THR A 56 -19.94 6.67 -11.59
CA THR A 56 -20.48 6.15 -10.33
C THR A 56 -19.33 6.04 -9.32
N GLY A 57 -19.60 6.37 -8.07
CA GLY A 57 -18.60 6.35 -7.01
C GLY A 57 -19.18 6.01 -5.65
N LEU A 58 -18.30 6.00 -4.67
CA LEU A 58 -18.60 5.74 -3.27
C LEU A 58 -18.72 7.07 -2.52
N LEU A 59 -19.86 7.27 -1.86
CA LEU A 59 -20.17 8.47 -1.09
C LEU A 59 -19.48 8.43 0.28
N SER A 60 -18.87 9.54 0.70
CA SER A 60 -18.49 9.78 2.09
C SER A 60 -19.18 11.03 2.62
N GLN A 61 -19.91 10.92 3.74
CA GLN A 61 -20.60 12.05 4.37
C GLN A 61 -19.69 12.87 5.28
N HIS A 62 -18.57 12.30 5.74
CA HIS A 62 -17.65 12.93 6.68
C HIS A 62 -16.39 13.52 6.01
N SER A 63 -15.97 12.95 4.91
CA SER A 63 -14.76 13.36 4.19
C SER A 63 -14.99 14.64 3.36
N LYS A 64 -13.95 15.45 3.23
CA LYS A 64 -13.90 16.51 2.22
C LYS A 64 -13.94 15.95 0.78
N ILE A 65 -13.50 14.71 0.58
CA ILE A 65 -13.69 13.99 -0.69
C ILE A 65 -15.05 13.31 -0.63
N ARG A 66 -16.07 14.02 -1.11
CA ARG A 66 -17.48 13.61 -1.00
C ARG A 66 -17.81 12.37 -1.80
N VAL A 67 -17.29 12.24 -3.03
CA VAL A 67 -17.45 11.03 -3.84
C VAL A 67 -16.12 10.62 -4.44
N ARG A 68 -15.79 9.35 -4.33
CA ARG A 68 -14.64 8.73 -4.99
C ARG A 68 -15.14 7.85 -6.14
N LEU A 69 -14.84 8.24 -7.38
CA LEU A 69 -15.30 7.50 -8.56
C LEU A 69 -14.64 6.13 -8.66
N ILE A 70 -15.44 5.13 -9.00
CA ILE A 70 -15.00 3.75 -9.27
C ILE A 70 -15.22 3.34 -10.71
N SER A 71 -16.17 3.98 -11.43
CA SER A 71 -16.37 3.73 -12.85
C SER A 71 -16.96 4.97 -13.56
N ARG A 72 -16.61 5.10 -14.83
CA ARG A 72 -17.21 6.06 -15.77
C ARG A 72 -18.10 5.40 -16.83
N ASN A 73 -18.21 4.08 -16.79
CA ASN A 73 -19.05 3.32 -17.69
C ASN A 73 -20.47 3.20 -17.11
N ALA A 74 -21.43 3.82 -17.76
CA ALA A 74 -22.84 3.78 -17.33
C ALA A 74 -23.48 2.38 -17.42
N ASN A 75 -22.83 1.43 -18.08
CA ASN A 75 -23.34 0.06 -18.21
C ASN A 75 -22.79 -0.87 -17.11
N ASP A 76 -21.88 -0.40 -16.27
CA ASP A 76 -21.37 -1.22 -15.17
C ASP A 76 -22.44 -1.46 -14.11
N THR A 77 -22.54 -2.70 -13.67
CA THR A 77 -23.25 -3.17 -12.49
C THR A 77 -22.23 -3.58 -11.45
N PHE A 78 -22.38 -3.08 -10.22
CA PHE A 78 -21.35 -3.23 -9.17
C PHE A 78 -21.62 -4.48 -8.31
N ASP A 79 -21.77 -5.61 -8.99
CA ASP A 79 -21.94 -6.95 -8.43
C ASP A 79 -20.59 -7.63 -8.13
N THR A 80 -20.62 -8.84 -7.62
CA THR A 80 -19.43 -9.64 -7.33
C THR A 80 -18.56 -9.88 -8.57
N ALA A 81 -19.16 -10.01 -9.76
CA ALA A 81 -18.43 -10.22 -11.00
C ALA A 81 -17.65 -8.96 -11.42
N PHE A 82 -18.22 -7.77 -11.18
CA PHE A 82 -17.51 -6.50 -11.37
C PHE A 82 -16.26 -6.41 -10.48
N TRP A 83 -16.41 -6.69 -9.19
CA TRP A 83 -15.29 -6.60 -8.25
C TRP A 83 -14.23 -7.66 -8.51
N ARG A 84 -14.63 -8.88 -8.86
CA ARG A 84 -13.70 -9.95 -9.29
C ARG A 84 -12.83 -9.48 -10.45
N ARG A 85 -13.45 -8.96 -11.52
CA ARG A 85 -12.74 -8.42 -12.70
C ARG A 85 -11.75 -7.31 -12.33
N ARG A 86 -12.11 -6.44 -11.37
CA ARG A 86 -11.22 -5.38 -10.89
C ARG A 86 -9.99 -5.95 -10.17
N VAL A 87 -10.18 -6.94 -9.32
CA VAL A 87 -9.07 -7.65 -8.64
C VAL A 87 -8.18 -8.36 -9.68
N GLU A 88 -8.79 -9.04 -10.64
CA GLU A 88 -8.05 -9.70 -11.73
C GLU A 88 -7.22 -8.70 -12.55
N TYR A 89 -7.74 -7.51 -12.85
CA TYR A 89 -7.00 -6.47 -13.56
C TYR A 89 -5.84 -5.92 -12.73
N ALA A 90 -6.05 -5.66 -11.45
CA ALA A 90 -4.99 -5.20 -10.56
C ALA A 90 -3.86 -6.24 -10.48
N TRP A 91 -4.19 -7.52 -10.32
CA TRP A 91 -3.21 -8.59 -10.27
C TRP A 91 -2.51 -8.81 -11.62
N ALA A 92 -3.24 -8.83 -12.73
CA ALA A 92 -2.68 -8.96 -14.08
C ALA A 92 -1.69 -7.81 -14.38
N TYR A 93 -2.01 -6.58 -13.96
CA TYR A 93 -1.10 -5.45 -14.10
C TYR A 93 0.22 -5.69 -13.36
N ARG A 94 0.20 -6.22 -12.13
CA ARG A 94 1.44 -6.54 -11.38
C ARG A 94 2.28 -7.58 -12.13
N LYS A 95 1.66 -8.59 -12.69
CA LYS A 95 2.37 -9.59 -13.53
C LYS A 95 2.96 -9.01 -14.81
N THR A 96 2.44 -7.89 -15.29
CA THR A 96 2.97 -7.19 -16.47
C THR A 96 4.18 -6.31 -16.15
N VAL A 97 4.19 -5.68 -14.96
CA VAL A 97 5.19 -4.64 -14.62
C VAL A 97 6.27 -5.10 -13.64
N LEU A 98 6.07 -6.24 -12.98
CA LEU A 98 7.01 -6.79 -12.01
C LEU A 98 7.65 -8.08 -12.54
N GLU A 99 8.89 -8.32 -12.13
CA GLU A 99 9.52 -9.62 -12.35
C GLU A 99 8.79 -10.71 -11.55
N PRO A 100 8.74 -11.97 -12.03
CA PRO A 100 8.04 -13.05 -11.32
C PRO A 100 8.47 -13.23 -9.87
N ALA A 101 9.76 -13.08 -9.57
CA ALA A 101 10.31 -13.16 -8.21
C ALA A 101 9.78 -12.05 -7.28
N ASP A 102 9.39 -10.91 -7.84
CA ASP A 102 8.90 -9.74 -7.10
C ASP A 102 7.42 -9.85 -6.72
N LEU A 103 6.68 -10.78 -7.31
CA LEU A 103 5.24 -10.94 -7.07
C LEU A 103 4.92 -11.43 -5.65
N THR A 104 5.88 -12.00 -4.95
CA THR A 104 5.73 -12.44 -3.55
C THR A 104 5.91 -11.31 -2.52
N ALA A 105 6.44 -10.15 -2.94
CA ALA A 105 6.63 -8.97 -2.10
C ALA A 105 6.31 -7.70 -2.91
N CYS A 106 5.03 -7.37 -3.04
CA CYS A 106 4.57 -6.27 -3.89
C CYS A 106 3.26 -5.65 -3.41
N ARG A 107 3.00 -4.44 -3.86
CA ARG A 107 1.69 -3.81 -3.71
C ARG A 107 0.73 -4.37 -4.75
N VAL A 108 -0.28 -5.12 -4.30
CA VAL A 108 -1.30 -5.75 -5.17
C VAL A 108 -2.35 -4.73 -5.61
N ILE A 109 -2.81 -3.86 -4.69
CA ILE A 109 -3.76 -2.78 -4.97
C ILE A 109 -3.21 -1.46 -4.44
N PHE A 110 -3.29 -0.42 -5.28
CA PHE A 110 -2.87 0.94 -4.96
C PHE A 110 -4.02 1.95 -5.17
N GLY A 111 -5.01 1.89 -4.30
CA GLY A 111 -6.07 2.90 -4.22
C GLY A 111 -6.73 3.25 -5.55
N GLU A 112 -6.78 4.52 -5.83
CA GLU A 112 -7.38 5.11 -7.03
C GLU A 112 -6.71 4.65 -8.33
N ALA A 113 -5.41 4.34 -8.29
CA ALA A 113 -4.68 3.87 -9.48
C ALA A 113 -5.24 2.55 -10.01
N ASP A 114 -5.71 1.68 -9.12
CA ASP A 114 -6.34 0.40 -9.46
C ASP A 114 -7.88 0.46 -9.36
N GLN A 115 -8.44 1.67 -9.15
CA GLN A 115 -9.87 1.93 -9.04
C GLN A 115 -10.54 1.26 -7.81
N PHE A 116 -9.77 1.18 -6.71
CA PHE A 116 -10.22 0.82 -5.37
C PHE A 116 -9.95 1.99 -4.41
N PRO A 117 -10.65 3.11 -4.52
CA PRO A 117 -10.29 4.35 -3.86
C PRO A 117 -10.24 4.22 -2.34
N GLY A 118 -9.05 4.46 -1.78
CA GLY A 118 -8.81 4.36 -0.36
C GLY A 118 -8.53 2.94 0.15
N LEU A 119 -8.31 1.95 -0.75
CA LEU A 119 -7.85 0.61 -0.39
C LEU A 119 -6.41 0.40 -0.87
N THR A 120 -5.52 0.04 0.05
CA THR A 120 -4.18 -0.46 -0.26
C THR A 120 -4.10 -1.93 0.14
N VAL A 121 -3.49 -2.75 -0.71
CA VAL A 121 -3.20 -4.16 -0.41
C VAL A 121 -1.75 -4.44 -0.75
N ASP A 122 -0.96 -4.75 0.26
CA ASP A 122 0.42 -5.20 0.13
C ASP A 122 0.51 -6.70 0.37
N ARG A 123 1.35 -7.37 -0.39
CA ARG A 123 1.63 -8.78 -0.24
C ARG A 123 3.02 -8.98 0.36
N PHE A 124 3.10 -9.76 1.42
CA PHE A 124 4.33 -10.24 2.04
C PHE A 124 4.28 -11.77 2.08
N HIS A 125 4.94 -12.39 1.10
CA HIS A 125 4.95 -13.83 0.89
C HIS A 125 3.53 -14.41 0.69
N ASP A 126 2.95 -15.02 1.71
CA ASP A 126 1.61 -15.62 1.72
C ASP A 126 0.56 -14.80 2.50
N ILE A 127 0.94 -13.63 2.98
CA ILE A 127 0.06 -12.72 3.72
C ILE A 127 -0.29 -11.50 2.87
N LEU A 128 -1.57 -11.15 2.84
CA LEU A 128 -2.03 -9.86 2.33
C LEU A 128 -2.25 -8.91 3.51
N VAL A 129 -1.61 -7.76 3.47
CA VAL A 129 -1.80 -6.70 4.47
C VAL A 129 -2.60 -5.57 3.83
N THR A 130 -3.75 -5.25 4.42
CA THR A 130 -4.69 -4.28 3.86
C THR A 130 -4.75 -3.02 4.72
N GLN A 131 -4.99 -1.90 4.04
CA GLN A 131 -5.25 -0.61 4.67
C GLN A 131 -6.47 0.01 4.00
N THR A 132 -7.55 0.18 4.74
CA THR A 132 -8.82 0.70 4.24
C THR A 132 -9.07 2.10 4.81
N LEU A 133 -8.99 3.13 3.96
CA LEU A 133 -9.06 4.54 4.32
C LEU A 133 -10.31 5.24 3.80
N SER A 134 -11.30 4.52 3.29
CA SER A 134 -12.58 5.09 2.85
C SER A 134 -13.75 4.23 3.30
N VAL A 135 -14.85 4.89 3.69
CA VAL A 135 -16.04 4.22 4.22
C VAL A 135 -16.68 3.27 3.20
N GLY A 136 -16.63 3.61 1.91
CA GLY A 136 -17.16 2.74 0.87
C GLY A 136 -16.40 1.44 0.73
N MET A 137 -15.06 1.48 0.78
CA MET A 137 -14.22 0.28 0.77
C MET A 137 -14.35 -0.52 2.06
N GLU A 138 -14.51 0.15 3.21
CA GLU A 138 -14.78 -0.52 4.48
C GLU A 138 -16.05 -1.40 4.41
N LYS A 139 -17.13 -0.88 3.82
CA LYS A 139 -18.37 -1.66 3.62
C LYS A 139 -18.22 -2.80 2.62
N LEU A 140 -17.31 -2.67 1.66
CA LEU A 140 -17.09 -3.65 0.60
C LEU A 140 -16.07 -4.74 0.99
N LYS A 141 -15.35 -4.61 2.09
CA LYS A 141 -14.27 -5.54 2.46
C LYS A 141 -14.73 -7.00 2.60
N SER A 142 -15.96 -7.23 3.07
CA SER A 142 -16.55 -8.57 3.18
C SER A 142 -16.75 -9.26 1.82
N VAL A 143 -16.80 -8.52 0.74
CA VAL A 143 -16.84 -9.02 -0.64
C VAL A 143 -15.44 -9.05 -1.25
N LEU A 144 -14.68 -7.97 -1.07
CA LEU A 144 -13.39 -7.78 -1.74
C LEU A 144 -12.28 -8.70 -1.20
N PHE A 145 -12.21 -8.92 0.12
CA PHE A 145 -11.11 -9.67 0.71
C PHE A 145 -11.17 -11.17 0.36
N PRO A 146 -12.34 -11.85 0.42
CA PRO A 146 -12.44 -13.19 -0.14
C PRO A 146 -12.09 -13.28 -1.62
N LEU A 147 -12.54 -12.31 -2.45
CA LEU A 147 -12.20 -12.27 -3.87
C LEU A 147 -10.69 -12.09 -4.12
N LEU A 148 -10.00 -11.28 -3.31
CA LEU A 148 -8.55 -11.14 -3.38
C LEU A 148 -7.85 -12.48 -3.17
N ALA A 149 -8.21 -13.20 -2.10
CA ALA A 149 -7.64 -14.52 -1.82
C ALA A 149 -7.95 -15.51 -2.94
N GLU A 150 -9.20 -15.57 -3.41
CA GLU A 150 -9.63 -16.47 -4.48
C GLU A 150 -8.88 -16.20 -5.79
N VAL A 151 -8.80 -14.95 -6.25
CA VAL A 151 -8.17 -14.59 -7.53
C VAL A 151 -6.68 -14.91 -7.50
N LEU A 152 -5.98 -14.58 -6.43
CA LEU A 152 -4.55 -14.87 -6.33
C LEU A 152 -4.31 -16.38 -6.27
N ARG A 153 -5.11 -17.11 -5.49
CA ARG A 153 -5.02 -18.58 -5.38
C ARG A 153 -5.32 -19.29 -6.71
N ALA A 154 -6.32 -18.80 -7.46
CA ALA A 154 -6.63 -19.31 -8.79
C ALA A 154 -5.47 -19.13 -9.79
N ASP A 155 -4.61 -18.13 -9.57
CA ASP A 155 -3.37 -17.90 -10.33
C ASP A 155 -2.16 -18.66 -9.72
N GLY A 156 -2.38 -19.64 -8.85
CA GLY A 156 -1.34 -20.48 -8.26
C GLY A 156 -0.56 -19.83 -7.10
N GLN A 157 -1.05 -18.72 -6.56
CA GLN A 157 -0.40 -18.07 -5.43
C GLN A 157 -0.87 -18.67 -4.10
N THR A 158 0.03 -18.83 -3.15
CA THR A 158 -0.32 -19.18 -1.78
C THR A 158 -0.72 -17.93 -1.02
N ILE A 159 -1.91 -17.91 -0.43
CA ILE A 159 -2.41 -16.87 0.47
C ILE A 159 -2.93 -17.55 1.72
N ALA A 160 -2.26 -17.32 2.85
CA ALA A 160 -2.57 -17.94 4.14
C ALA A 160 -3.49 -17.07 5.00
N GLY A 161 -3.56 -15.76 4.74
CA GLY A 161 -4.42 -14.86 5.49
C GLY A 161 -4.38 -13.41 5.02
N ILE A 162 -5.32 -12.63 5.55
CA ILE A 162 -5.43 -11.19 5.30
C ILE A 162 -5.38 -10.48 6.65
N TYR A 163 -4.45 -9.53 6.82
CA TYR A 163 -4.28 -8.73 8.02
C TYR A 163 -4.66 -7.28 7.76
N GLU A 164 -5.50 -6.69 8.58
CA GLU A 164 -5.92 -5.29 8.48
C GLU A 164 -4.99 -4.39 9.31
N ARG A 165 -4.38 -3.36 8.67
CA ARG A 165 -3.60 -2.28 9.28
C ARG A 165 -4.36 -0.98 9.17
N ASN A 166 -5.49 -0.92 9.86
CA ASN A 166 -6.41 0.21 9.88
C ASN A 166 -6.16 1.15 11.07
N ASP A 167 -4.94 1.19 11.59
CA ASP A 167 -4.47 2.03 12.69
C ASP A 167 -4.08 3.46 12.26
N GLU A 168 -4.52 3.89 11.09
CA GLU A 168 -4.25 5.21 10.52
C GLU A 168 -5.21 6.30 11.02
N ALA A 169 -4.65 7.41 11.51
CA ALA A 169 -5.45 8.56 11.99
C ALA A 169 -6.36 9.17 10.91
N LEU A 170 -6.03 8.97 9.63
CA LEU A 170 -6.84 9.44 8.51
C LEU A 170 -8.24 8.82 8.47
N ARG A 171 -8.44 7.65 9.06
CA ARG A 171 -9.74 6.97 9.13
C ARG A 171 -10.80 7.80 9.85
N ALA A 172 -10.41 8.56 10.86
CA ALA A 172 -11.31 9.45 11.59
C ALA A 172 -11.96 10.51 10.69
N LYS A 173 -11.29 10.93 9.60
CA LYS A 173 -11.85 11.88 8.60
C LYS A 173 -12.97 11.26 7.74
N GLU A 174 -13.07 9.95 7.71
CA GLU A 174 -14.12 9.18 7.06
C GLU A 174 -15.20 8.72 8.06
N GLY A 175 -15.05 9.03 9.35
CA GLY A 175 -15.92 8.55 10.41
C GLY A 175 -15.70 7.06 10.75
N LEU A 176 -14.50 6.54 10.48
CA LEU A 176 -14.12 5.15 10.73
C LEU A 176 -13.24 5.05 11.97
N GLU A 177 -13.46 4.01 12.76
CA GLU A 177 -12.61 3.67 13.90
C GLU A 177 -11.28 3.07 13.41
N GLN A 178 -10.23 3.27 14.22
CA GLN A 178 -8.95 2.62 14.02
C GLN A 178 -9.01 1.19 14.57
N ASN A 179 -8.49 0.23 13.79
CA ASN A 179 -8.35 -1.15 14.21
C ASN A 179 -7.18 -1.82 13.49
N LYS A 180 -6.67 -2.89 14.07
CA LYS A 180 -5.77 -3.83 13.38
C LYS A 180 -6.05 -5.25 13.85
N GLY A 181 -5.82 -6.22 12.98
CA GLY A 181 -6.07 -7.63 13.28
C GLY A 181 -6.29 -8.46 12.01
N TRP A 182 -6.44 -9.75 12.21
CA TRP A 182 -6.78 -10.66 11.14
C TRP A 182 -8.21 -10.42 10.64
N PHE A 183 -8.38 -10.49 9.33
CA PHE A 183 -9.70 -10.58 8.71
C PHE A 183 -10.11 -12.05 8.65
N ASP A 184 -11.28 -12.37 9.16
CA ASP A 184 -11.82 -13.72 9.15
C ASP A 184 -12.31 -14.12 7.76
N LEU A 185 -11.49 -14.86 7.03
CA LEU A 185 -11.92 -15.47 5.76
C LEU A 185 -12.90 -16.61 6.06
N PRO A 186 -14.04 -16.68 5.34
CA PRO A 186 -15.07 -17.67 5.62
C PRO A 186 -14.55 -19.13 5.58
N GLY A 187 -14.66 -19.83 6.69
CA GLY A 187 -14.26 -21.23 6.80
C GLY A 187 -12.75 -21.49 6.91
N GLU A 188 -11.95 -20.46 7.09
CA GLU A 188 -10.49 -20.54 7.19
C GLU A 188 -9.98 -20.10 8.56
N THR A 189 -8.81 -20.61 8.95
CA THR A 189 -8.05 -20.14 10.11
C THR A 189 -6.85 -19.34 9.63
N HIS A 190 -6.59 -18.21 10.25
CA HIS A 190 -5.41 -17.38 9.96
C HIS A 190 -4.16 -17.92 10.68
N PRO A 191 -2.94 -17.59 10.21
CA PRO A 191 -1.69 -17.89 10.90
C PRO A 191 -1.66 -17.30 12.31
N ALA A 192 -0.93 -17.98 13.23
CA ALA A 192 -0.75 -17.48 14.60
C ALA A 192 0.25 -16.32 14.68
N SER A 193 1.19 -16.24 13.72
CA SER A 193 2.25 -15.22 13.70
C SER A 193 1.84 -14.01 12.87
N THR A 194 2.15 -12.81 13.37
CA THR A 194 2.06 -11.53 12.64
C THR A 194 3.39 -11.15 11.99
N GLN A 195 4.31 -12.11 11.86
CA GLN A 195 5.60 -11.95 11.21
C GLN A 195 5.74 -12.95 10.06
N THR A 196 6.38 -12.52 8.99
CA THR A 196 6.71 -13.36 7.83
C THR A 196 8.11 -13.01 7.30
N GLU A 197 8.58 -13.76 6.33
CA GLU A 197 9.83 -13.47 5.63
C GLU A 197 9.54 -13.17 4.15
N ILE A 198 10.21 -12.15 3.60
CA ILE A 198 10.18 -11.85 2.17
C ILE A 198 11.58 -11.91 1.59
N CYS A 199 11.67 -12.13 0.28
CA CYS A 199 12.90 -11.99 -0.48
C CYS A 199 12.73 -10.87 -1.52
N GLU A 200 13.60 -9.86 -1.46
CA GLU A 200 13.66 -8.78 -2.42
C GLU A 200 15.09 -8.53 -2.88
N ASN A 201 15.33 -8.47 -4.19
CA ASN A 201 16.68 -8.32 -4.77
C ASN A 201 17.66 -9.40 -4.30
N GLY A 202 17.20 -10.60 -3.93
CA GLY A 202 18.01 -11.66 -3.38
C GLY A 202 18.40 -11.49 -1.91
N VAL A 203 17.84 -10.47 -1.23
CA VAL A 203 17.99 -10.22 0.21
C VAL A 203 16.73 -10.68 0.94
N PHE A 204 16.90 -11.45 2.01
CA PHE A 204 15.81 -11.89 2.88
C PHE A 204 15.59 -10.89 4.00
N TYR A 205 14.31 -10.61 4.30
CA TYR A 205 13.91 -9.70 5.35
C TYR A 205 12.81 -10.32 6.21
N HIS A 206 12.96 -10.20 7.51
CA HIS A 206 11.86 -10.39 8.44
C HIS A 206 10.94 -9.17 8.38
N VAL A 207 9.65 -9.41 8.22
CA VAL A 207 8.60 -8.38 8.17
C VAL A 207 7.64 -8.61 9.32
N ASP A 208 7.52 -7.64 10.20
CA ASP A 208 6.47 -7.58 11.22
C ASP A 208 5.36 -6.67 10.69
N PHE A 209 4.29 -7.28 10.21
CA PHE A 209 3.19 -6.51 9.63
C PHE A 209 2.19 -5.99 10.66
N GLU A 210 2.33 -6.35 11.94
CA GLU A 210 1.56 -5.78 13.04
C GLU A 210 2.20 -4.53 13.62
N ASN A 211 3.52 -4.54 13.86
CA ASN A 211 4.22 -3.47 14.56
C ASN A 211 5.17 -2.68 13.65
N GLY A 212 5.46 -3.19 12.46
CA GLY A 212 6.29 -2.51 11.46
C GLY A 212 5.68 -1.22 10.95
N GLN A 213 6.51 -0.33 10.40
CA GLN A 213 6.03 0.91 9.80
C GLN A 213 5.18 0.64 8.55
N LYS A 214 4.21 1.53 8.27
CA LYS A 214 3.22 1.39 7.19
C LYS A 214 2.50 0.04 7.32
N THR A 215 2.53 -0.77 6.27
CA THR A 215 1.98 -2.12 6.24
C THR A 215 2.97 -3.20 6.70
N GLY A 216 4.20 -2.81 7.07
CA GLY A 216 5.27 -3.70 7.56
C GLY A 216 6.61 -3.51 6.84
N PHE A 217 6.62 -3.08 5.57
CA PHE A 217 7.84 -2.88 4.79
C PHE A 217 7.64 -1.83 3.69
N PHE A 218 8.72 -1.13 3.29
CA PHE A 218 8.70 -0.09 2.26
C PHE A 218 8.91 -0.68 0.86
N LEU A 219 7.88 -1.28 0.28
CA LEU A 219 7.92 -1.95 -1.03
C LEU A 219 8.25 -1.01 -2.21
N ASP A 220 7.97 0.28 -2.06
CA ASP A 220 8.19 1.32 -3.08
C ASP A 220 9.68 1.58 -3.35
N GLN A 221 10.59 1.25 -2.43
CA GLN A 221 12.01 1.50 -2.52
C GLN A 221 12.82 0.35 -3.19
N LYS A 222 12.18 -0.70 -3.64
CA LYS A 222 12.81 -1.90 -4.21
C LYS A 222 13.89 -1.59 -5.25
N TYR A 223 13.56 -0.78 -6.25
CA TYR A 223 14.47 -0.46 -7.34
C TYR A 223 15.59 0.50 -6.91
N ASN A 224 15.30 1.39 -5.96
CA ASN A 224 16.32 2.26 -5.37
C ASN A 224 17.33 1.44 -4.57
N ARG A 225 16.89 0.47 -3.78
CA ARG A 225 17.78 -0.46 -3.08
C ARG A 225 18.65 -1.25 -4.04
N ARG A 226 18.08 -1.74 -5.15
CA ARG A 226 18.85 -2.45 -6.21
C ARG A 226 19.87 -1.53 -6.89
N ALA A 227 19.55 -0.24 -7.08
CA ALA A 227 20.50 0.72 -7.62
C ALA A 227 21.66 0.98 -6.66
N VAL A 228 21.39 1.14 -5.37
CA VAL A 228 22.41 1.27 -4.32
C VAL A 228 23.33 0.07 -4.30
N ALA A 229 22.79 -1.16 -4.37
CA ALA A 229 23.61 -2.37 -4.42
C ALA A 229 24.66 -2.35 -5.55
N ARG A 230 24.29 -1.81 -6.73
CA ARG A 230 25.21 -1.70 -7.88
C ARG A 230 26.29 -0.64 -7.68
N LEU A 231 25.96 0.46 -6.99
CA LEU A 231 26.87 1.57 -6.77
C LEU A 231 27.82 1.32 -5.59
N ALA A 232 27.43 0.48 -4.65
CA ALA A 232 28.14 0.26 -3.39
C ALA A 232 29.38 -0.66 -3.52
N ALA A 233 29.56 -1.37 -4.64
CA ALA A 233 30.62 -2.36 -4.80
C ALA A 233 32.01 -1.75 -4.58
N GLY A 234 32.76 -2.32 -3.60
CA GLY A 234 34.09 -1.87 -3.23
C GLY A 234 34.17 -0.60 -2.38
N HIS A 235 33.04 0.05 -2.11
CA HIS A 235 32.97 1.29 -1.35
C HIS A 235 32.66 1.08 0.13
N THR A 236 33.03 2.08 0.95
CA THR A 236 32.57 2.24 2.33
C THR A 236 31.25 3.02 2.31
N VAL A 237 30.20 2.48 2.93
CA VAL A 237 28.83 3.00 2.86
C VAL A 237 28.33 3.36 4.26
N LEU A 238 27.70 4.52 4.39
CA LEU A 238 26.92 4.91 5.56
C LEU A 238 25.43 5.00 5.19
N ASP A 239 24.60 4.16 5.78
CA ASP A 239 23.13 4.23 5.65
C ASP A 239 22.54 4.91 6.88
N CYS A 240 22.17 6.18 6.72
CA CYS A 240 21.51 7.00 7.72
C CYS A 240 19.99 6.73 7.72
N PHE A 241 19.39 6.61 8.92
CA PHE A 241 17.97 6.25 9.07
C PHE A 241 17.67 4.88 8.47
N THR A 242 18.55 3.91 8.76
CA THR A 242 18.57 2.60 8.09
C THR A 242 17.29 1.78 8.34
N HIS A 243 16.51 2.12 9.39
CA HIS A 243 15.32 1.37 9.81
C HIS A 243 15.68 -0.13 10.01
N THR A 244 15.04 -1.04 9.30
CA THR A 244 15.35 -2.49 9.37
C THR A 244 16.54 -2.91 8.50
N GLY A 245 17.37 -1.96 8.08
CA GLY A 245 18.61 -2.20 7.34
C GLY A 245 18.45 -2.38 5.84
N SER A 246 17.32 -2.01 5.25
CA SER A 246 16.99 -2.45 3.90
C SER A 246 17.91 -1.90 2.81
N PHE A 247 18.39 -0.65 2.91
CA PHE A 247 19.40 -0.11 2.00
C PHE A 247 20.80 -0.66 2.33
N ALA A 248 21.17 -0.67 3.60
CA ALA A 248 22.44 -1.18 4.08
C ALA A 248 22.69 -2.65 3.66
N LEU A 249 21.68 -3.51 3.81
CA LEU A 249 21.73 -4.91 3.40
C LEU A 249 21.92 -5.08 1.89
N ASN A 250 21.25 -4.26 1.07
CA ASN A 250 21.44 -4.26 -0.37
C ASN A 250 22.85 -3.78 -0.75
N ALA A 251 23.38 -2.75 -0.08
CA ALA A 251 24.76 -2.30 -0.28
C ALA A 251 25.78 -3.39 0.08
N ALA A 252 25.63 -4.02 1.25
CA ALA A 252 26.49 -5.11 1.71
C ALA A 252 26.44 -6.31 0.75
N LYS A 253 25.24 -6.75 0.34
CA LYS A 253 25.02 -7.82 -0.63
C LYS A 253 25.59 -7.48 -2.01
N GLY A 254 25.56 -6.19 -2.38
CA GLY A 254 26.12 -5.66 -3.63
C GLY A 254 27.65 -5.61 -3.67
N GLY A 255 28.32 -6.01 -2.58
CA GLY A 255 29.80 -6.06 -2.52
C GLY A 255 30.42 -4.79 -1.97
N ALA A 256 29.73 -4.00 -1.16
CA ALA A 256 30.36 -2.91 -0.40
C ALA A 256 31.52 -3.47 0.45
N ALA A 257 32.64 -2.72 0.53
CA ALA A 257 33.78 -3.11 1.36
C ALA A 257 33.40 -3.13 2.85
N ARG A 258 32.64 -2.14 3.29
CA ARG A 258 32.04 -2.06 4.63
C ARG A 258 30.78 -1.19 4.61
N VAL A 259 29.79 -1.54 5.41
CA VAL A 259 28.57 -0.77 5.55
C VAL A 259 28.33 -0.46 7.02
N THR A 260 28.09 0.82 7.33
CA THR A 260 27.62 1.27 8.64
C THR A 260 26.15 1.63 8.53
N ALA A 261 25.30 0.93 9.29
CA ALA A 261 23.86 1.14 9.33
C ALA A 261 23.48 1.84 10.65
N ALA A 262 22.89 3.02 10.57
CA ALA A 262 22.56 3.84 11.74
C ALA A 262 21.07 4.17 11.81
N ASP A 263 20.49 4.02 13.00
CA ASP A 263 19.13 4.43 13.32
C ASP A 263 19.00 4.76 14.81
N ILE A 264 18.11 5.63 15.17
CA ILE A 264 17.83 5.97 16.58
C ILE A 264 17.04 4.87 17.31
N SER A 265 16.30 4.04 16.55
CA SER A 265 15.44 2.97 17.09
C SER A 265 16.26 1.70 17.37
N ALA A 266 16.35 1.32 18.63
CA ALA A 266 17.00 0.07 19.03
C ALA A 266 16.32 -1.17 18.43
N ASP A 267 14.99 -1.16 18.31
CA ASP A 267 14.22 -2.28 17.71
C ASP A 267 14.51 -2.40 16.21
N ALA A 268 14.63 -1.26 15.51
CA ALA A 268 14.99 -1.23 14.09
C ALA A 268 16.40 -1.78 13.87
N ILE A 269 17.37 -1.36 14.68
CA ILE A 269 18.74 -1.87 14.65
C ILE A 269 18.79 -3.37 14.96
N ALA A 270 18.07 -3.84 15.98
CA ALA A 270 18.00 -5.27 16.29
C ALA A 270 17.40 -6.08 15.12
N MET A 271 16.41 -5.52 14.41
CA MET A 271 15.85 -6.15 13.22
C MET A 271 16.86 -6.15 12.06
N ALA A 272 17.57 -5.04 11.83
CA ALA A 272 18.62 -4.95 10.81
C ALA A 272 19.74 -5.99 11.05
N GLN A 273 20.16 -6.18 12.30
CA GLN A 273 21.14 -7.22 12.68
C GLN A 273 20.60 -8.63 12.40
N ARG A 274 19.34 -8.93 12.74
CA ARG A 274 18.72 -10.22 12.42
C ARG A 274 18.65 -10.45 10.91
N ASN A 275 18.30 -9.42 10.15
CA ASN A 275 18.28 -9.49 8.69
C ASN A 275 19.68 -9.72 8.11
N ALA A 276 20.74 -9.06 8.64
CA ALA A 276 22.11 -9.29 8.21
C ALA A 276 22.56 -10.73 8.48
N ALA A 277 22.31 -11.24 9.67
CA ALA A 277 22.62 -12.63 10.03
C ALA A 277 21.88 -13.63 9.14
N ARG A 278 20.59 -13.38 8.83
CA ARG A 278 19.77 -14.20 7.92
C ARG A 278 20.36 -14.29 6.50
N ASN A 279 21.05 -13.23 6.06
CA ASN A 279 21.68 -13.15 4.74
C ASN A 279 23.18 -13.54 4.74
N GLY A 280 23.77 -13.87 5.89
CA GLY A 280 25.19 -14.20 6.01
C GLY A 280 26.10 -13.01 5.69
N LEU A 281 25.68 -11.78 6.02
CA LEU A 281 26.43 -10.54 5.78
C LEU A 281 27.27 -10.21 7.03
N ASP A 282 28.58 -10.21 6.89
CA ASP A 282 29.58 -9.97 7.96
C ASP A 282 30.33 -8.63 7.79
N ASN A 283 30.09 -7.92 6.70
CA ASN A 283 30.71 -6.64 6.37
C ASN A 283 29.89 -5.43 6.83
N MET A 284 29.09 -5.58 7.90
CA MET A 284 28.19 -4.56 8.39
C MET A 284 28.45 -4.20 9.86
N ASP A 285 28.37 -2.91 10.17
CA ASP A 285 28.32 -2.36 11.53
C ASP A 285 26.96 -1.72 11.78
N PHE A 286 26.50 -1.75 13.05
CA PHE A 286 25.20 -1.24 13.44
C PHE A 286 25.35 -0.24 14.57
N LEU A 287 24.80 0.97 14.39
CA LEU A 287 24.84 2.05 15.37
C LEU A 287 23.41 2.45 15.77
N CYS A 288 23.11 2.32 17.06
CA CYS A 288 21.87 2.86 17.61
C CYS A 288 22.15 4.29 18.10
N GLU A 289 22.07 5.28 17.21
CA GLU A 289 22.44 6.66 17.48
C GLU A 289 21.60 7.61 16.62
N ASP A 290 21.32 8.80 17.15
CA ASP A 290 20.71 9.87 16.36
C ASP A 290 21.66 10.31 15.25
N THR A 291 21.20 10.23 14.01
CA THR A 291 21.99 10.61 12.82
C THR A 291 22.47 12.06 12.87
N PHE A 292 21.69 12.98 13.44
CA PHE A 292 22.11 14.38 13.58
C PHE A 292 23.22 14.59 14.59
N ALA A 293 23.41 13.67 15.55
CA ALA A 293 24.56 13.62 16.45
C ALA A 293 25.72 12.84 15.85
N LEU A 294 25.41 11.73 15.13
CA LEU A 294 26.37 10.86 14.50
C LEU A 294 27.23 11.57 13.43
N LEU A 295 26.59 12.29 12.50
CA LEU A 295 27.31 12.90 11.36
C LEU A 295 28.40 13.91 11.79
N PRO A 296 28.17 14.87 12.68
CA PRO A 296 29.23 15.78 13.15
C PRO A 296 30.33 15.05 13.93
N ARG A 297 30.02 13.93 14.61
CA ARG A 297 31.03 13.12 15.29
C ARG A 297 31.94 12.42 14.29
N LEU A 298 31.37 11.77 13.26
CA LEU A 298 32.14 11.09 12.21
C LEU A 298 33.02 12.07 11.42
N GLU A 299 32.53 13.26 11.12
CA GLU A 299 33.32 14.35 10.48
C GLU A 299 34.54 14.73 11.33
N LYS A 300 34.33 14.94 12.65
CA LYS A 300 35.39 15.31 13.58
C LYS A 300 36.42 14.20 13.76
N GLU A 301 35.99 12.94 13.71
CA GLU A 301 36.84 11.75 13.82
C GLU A 301 37.58 11.47 12.51
N GLY A 302 37.22 12.14 11.42
CA GLY A 302 37.85 11.96 10.11
C GLY A 302 37.55 10.59 9.48
N HIS A 303 36.36 10.03 9.74
CA HIS A 303 35.91 8.77 9.12
C HIS A 303 35.28 9.07 7.75
N PRO A 304 35.98 8.85 6.63
CA PRO A 304 35.40 9.04 5.31
C PRO A 304 34.50 7.86 4.94
N TYR A 305 33.38 8.19 4.30
CA TYR A 305 32.55 7.26 3.57
C TYR A 305 32.53 7.64 2.09
N ASP A 306 32.63 6.64 1.22
CA ASP A 306 32.59 6.88 -0.23
C ASP A 306 31.16 7.14 -0.71
N PHE A 307 30.16 6.59 0.05
CA PHE A 307 28.75 6.62 -0.32
C PHE A 307 27.87 6.77 0.94
N ILE A 308 26.93 7.74 0.92
CA ILE A 308 25.97 8.00 1.99
C ILE A 308 24.55 7.98 1.43
#